data_671538bf94ef2dc88d38c3f43ea2c4fe
#
_entry.id   671538bf94ef2dc88d38c3f43ea2c4fe
#
_cell.length_a   1.000
_cell.length_b   1.000
_cell.length_c   1.000
_cell.angle_alpha   90.00
_cell.angle_beta   90.00
_cell.angle_gamma   90.00
#
_symmetry.space_group_name_H-M   'P 1'
#
loop_
_entity.id
_entity.type
_entity.pdbx_description
1 polymer ?
#
loop_
_entity_poly.entity_id
_entity_poly.type
_entity_poly.pdbx_seq_one_letter_code
_entity_poly.pdbx_strand_id
1 'polypeptide(L)'
;MHRKLLSAALLLAVAAPLAAQSTGTPVFHAPYRVFDRYEIGANVSDAGNIAFEGFYGFSGNQAAKWDFALRGGVLDQGKGGKAVVLLGVDARYRVIDQTDDFPLDGALITGVGAQLVSGGSRLLIPIGLSLGRRVTFQGSKVSLVPYAEPVIVPIFGSGKSDVLVALGLGADLRINRRFEIRLGIGVGDIKNFSLGFSIAR
;
A
#
# COMPACT_ATOMS: atom_id res chain seq x y z
N MET A 1 -5.01 -33.65 10.57
CA MET A 1 -5.00 -32.53 11.54
C MET A 1 -4.76 -31.17 10.92
N HIS A 2 -3.96 -31.03 9.87
CA HIS A 2 -3.57 -29.74 9.26
C HIS A 2 -4.74 -28.90 8.65
N ARG A 3 -5.78 -29.56 8.10
CA ARG A 3 -6.94 -28.84 7.51
C ARG A 3 -7.75 -28.01 8.53
N LYS A 4 -7.83 -28.45 9.78
CA LYS A 4 -8.56 -27.73 10.84
C LYS A 4 -7.81 -26.50 11.37
N LEU A 5 -6.48 -26.51 11.28
CA LEU A 5 -5.63 -25.37 11.66
C LEU A 5 -5.69 -24.25 10.62
N LEU A 6 -5.76 -24.60 9.31
CA LEU A 6 -5.94 -23.59 8.26
C LEU A 6 -7.32 -22.90 8.36
N SER A 7 -8.38 -23.65 8.67
CA SER A 7 -9.72 -23.09 8.85
C SER A 7 -9.81 -22.17 10.08
N ALA A 8 -9.10 -22.49 11.16
CA ALA A 8 -9.04 -21.64 12.35
C ALA A 8 -8.24 -20.36 12.13
N ALA A 9 -7.13 -20.43 11.38
CA ALA A 9 -6.34 -19.27 11.01
C ALA A 9 -7.11 -18.33 10.06
N LEU A 10 -7.90 -18.88 9.14
CA LEU A 10 -8.73 -18.09 8.24
C LEU A 10 -9.92 -17.41 8.96
N LEU A 11 -10.46 -18.04 10.00
CA LEU A 11 -11.55 -17.49 10.82
C LEU A 11 -11.09 -16.42 11.80
N LEU A 12 -9.86 -16.47 12.29
CA LEU A 12 -9.27 -15.41 13.12
C LEU A 12 -8.93 -14.14 12.31
N ALA A 13 -8.72 -14.25 11.01
CA ALA A 13 -8.49 -13.11 10.12
C ALA A 13 -9.75 -12.27 9.85
N VAL A 14 -10.95 -12.77 10.19
CA VAL A 14 -12.24 -12.11 9.87
C VAL A 14 -12.78 -11.25 11.03
N ALA A 15 -12.14 -11.26 12.19
CA ALA A 15 -12.74 -10.74 13.42
C ALA A 15 -12.15 -9.42 13.94
N ALA A 16 -11.31 -8.72 13.19
CA ALA A 16 -10.76 -7.43 13.63
C ALA A 16 -10.97 -6.34 12.56
N PRO A 17 -11.40 -5.11 12.93
CA PRO A 17 -11.46 -3.96 12.01
C PRO A 17 -10.05 -3.48 11.67
N LEU A 18 -9.78 -3.15 10.41
CA LEU A 18 -8.42 -3.11 9.84
C LEU A 18 -8.14 -1.87 8.98
N ALA A 19 -7.04 -1.15 9.14
CA ALA A 19 -6.63 0.01 8.35
C ALA A 19 -5.15 0.06 7.96
N ALA A 20 -4.78 0.64 6.85
CA ALA A 20 -3.40 0.76 6.43
C ALA A 20 -3.00 2.02 5.71
N GLN A 21 -1.73 2.28 5.71
CA GLN A 21 -0.84 3.16 4.93
C GLN A 21 -0.17 4.23 5.79
N SER A 22 1.11 4.50 5.49
CA SER A 22 1.93 5.45 6.24
C SER A 22 1.33 6.86 6.28
N THR A 23 0.61 7.25 5.24
CA THR A 23 -0.08 8.54 5.14
C THR A 23 -1.56 8.49 5.51
N GLY A 24 -2.13 7.30 5.75
CA GLY A 24 -3.55 7.11 6.07
C GLY A 24 -4.48 7.28 4.86
N THR A 25 -3.94 7.21 3.64
CA THR A 25 -4.70 7.24 2.38
C THR A 25 -4.88 5.83 1.81
N PRO A 26 -5.89 5.53 0.99
CA PRO A 26 -6.14 4.18 0.45
C PRO A 26 -5.19 3.81 -0.72
N VAL A 27 -3.88 4.07 -0.54
CA VAL A 27 -2.85 3.73 -1.54
C VAL A 27 -2.12 2.48 -1.08
N PHE A 28 -2.47 1.34 -1.61
CA PHE A 28 -1.95 0.01 -1.30
C PHE A 28 -0.85 -0.42 -2.28
N HIS A 29 -0.10 -1.45 -1.95
CA HIS A 29 1.07 -1.89 -2.69
C HIS A 29 0.97 -3.33 -3.15
N ALA A 30 1.26 -3.58 -4.43
CA ALA A 30 1.49 -4.94 -4.91
C ALA A 30 2.73 -5.57 -4.25
N PRO A 31 2.81 -6.92 -4.15
CA PRO A 31 3.97 -7.60 -3.57
C PRO A 31 5.24 -7.47 -4.42
N TYR A 32 5.11 -6.95 -5.64
CA TYR A 32 6.22 -6.74 -6.56
C TYR A 32 6.58 -5.27 -6.69
N ARG A 33 7.86 -4.98 -6.80
CA ARG A 33 8.32 -3.69 -7.32
C ARG A 33 8.36 -3.70 -8.86
N VAL A 34 8.16 -2.53 -9.45
CA VAL A 34 8.24 -2.29 -10.90
C VAL A 34 9.67 -2.02 -11.35
N PHE A 35 10.44 -1.38 -10.49
CA PHE A 35 11.71 -0.76 -10.79
C PHE A 35 12.90 -1.65 -10.42
N ASP A 36 14.00 -1.45 -11.12
CA ASP A 36 15.27 -2.10 -10.80
C ASP A 36 16.04 -1.31 -9.73
N ARG A 37 16.09 0.01 -9.87
CA ARG A 37 16.80 0.91 -8.96
C ARG A 37 15.89 1.93 -8.29
N TYR A 38 15.06 2.63 -9.07
CA TYR A 38 14.14 3.64 -8.54
C TYR A 38 12.91 3.83 -9.42
N GLU A 39 11.91 4.38 -8.81
CA GLU A 39 10.71 4.87 -9.48
C GLU A 39 10.29 6.22 -8.91
N ILE A 40 9.60 7.01 -9.72
CA ILE A 40 8.92 8.22 -9.29
C ILE A 40 7.47 8.16 -9.75
N GLY A 41 6.55 8.61 -8.93
CA GLY A 41 5.15 8.59 -9.29
C GLY A 41 4.31 9.52 -8.44
N ALA A 42 3.01 9.49 -8.73
CA ALA A 42 2.01 10.22 -7.97
C ALA A 42 0.73 9.41 -7.85
N ASN A 43 -0.03 9.70 -6.81
CA ASN A 43 -1.33 9.13 -6.52
C ASN A 43 -2.35 10.23 -6.26
N VAL A 44 -3.58 9.98 -6.70
CA VAL A 44 -4.77 10.71 -6.27
C VAL A 44 -5.65 9.69 -5.56
N SER A 45 -6.15 10.04 -4.40
CA SER A 45 -7.00 9.15 -3.62
C SER A 45 -8.14 9.89 -2.94
N ASP A 46 -9.25 9.18 -2.73
CA ASP A 46 -10.31 9.61 -1.85
C ASP A 46 -10.05 9.01 -0.45
N ALA A 47 -9.72 9.85 0.50
CA ALA A 47 -9.52 9.48 1.91
C ALA A 47 -10.64 10.10 2.79
N GLY A 48 -11.87 10.13 2.27
CA GLY A 48 -12.98 10.93 2.80
C GLY A 48 -12.97 12.37 2.26
N ASN A 49 -11.86 12.77 1.68
CA ASN A 49 -11.59 13.96 0.90
C ASN A 49 -10.44 13.66 -0.06
N ILE A 50 -10.18 14.53 -1.05
CA ILE A 50 -9.18 14.27 -2.08
C ILE A 50 -7.77 14.47 -1.52
N ALA A 51 -6.94 13.45 -1.65
CA ALA A 51 -5.51 13.52 -1.38
C ALA A 51 -4.69 13.41 -2.67
N PHE A 52 -3.61 14.20 -2.73
CA PHE A 52 -2.60 14.16 -3.78
C PHE A 52 -1.25 13.84 -3.14
N GLU A 53 -0.58 12.80 -3.62
CA GLU A 53 0.71 12.38 -3.08
C GLU A 53 1.69 12.11 -4.21
N GLY A 54 2.91 12.62 -4.07
CA GLY A 54 4.07 12.18 -4.85
C GLY A 54 4.87 11.13 -4.09
N PHE A 55 5.57 10.25 -4.79
CA PHE A 55 6.46 9.28 -4.16
C PHE A 55 7.74 9.05 -4.97
N TYR A 56 8.79 8.65 -4.26
CA TYR A 56 10.06 8.21 -4.81
C TYR A 56 10.42 6.86 -4.21
N GLY A 57 10.34 5.81 -5.01
CA GLY A 57 10.71 4.45 -4.63
C GLY A 57 12.15 4.14 -5.03
N PHE A 58 12.87 3.38 -4.18
CA PHE A 58 14.26 2.98 -4.46
C PHE A 58 14.59 1.63 -3.84
N SER A 59 15.59 0.95 -4.43
CA SER A 59 16.12 -0.32 -3.96
C SER A 59 17.63 -0.37 -4.18
N GLY A 60 18.32 -1.20 -3.39
CA GLY A 60 19.77 -1.35 -3.49
C GLY A 60 20.24 -1.98 -4.81
N ASN A 61 19.54 -3.00 -5.28
CA ASN A 61 19.80 -3.70 -6.55
C ASN A 61 18.58 -4.57 -6.93
N GLN A 62 18.63 -5.18 -8.14
CA GLN A 62 17.57 -6.05 -8.65
C GLN A 62 17.29 -7.28 -7.77
N ALA A 63 18.31 -7.86 -7.16
CA ALA A 63 18.19 -9.03 -6.29
C ALA A 63 17.75 -8.69 -4.86
N ALA A 64 17.72 -7.42 -4.49
CA ALA A 64 17.31 -7.01 -3.15
C ALA A 64 15.85 -7.38 -2.89
N LYS A 65 15.60 -8.04 -1.77
CA LYS A 65 14.24 -8.34 -1.30
C LYS A 65 13.56 -7.12 -0.69
N TRP A 66 14.32 -6.10 -0.31
CA TRP A 66 13.85 -4.83 0.24
C TRP A 66 13.77 -3.75 -0.83
N ASP A 67 12.73 -2.97 -0.74
CA ASP A 67 12.63 -1.66 -1.37
C ASP A 67 11.94 -0.68 -0.41
N PHE A 68 12.16 0.61 -0.67
CA PHE A 68 11.70 1.71 0.15
C PHE A 68 11.04 2.76 -0.72
N ALA A 69 10.12 3.52 -0.15
CA ALA A 69 9.55 4.68 -0.81
C ALA A 69 9.44 5.85 0.16
N LEU A 70 9.80 7.03 -0.32
CA LEU A 70 9.49 8.31 0.33
C LEU A 70 8.19 8.83 -0.28
N ARG A 71 7.29 9.32 0.54
CA ARG A 71 6.00 9.86 0.12
C ARG A 71 5.78 11.24 0.73
N GLY A 72 5.13 12.12 -0.04
CA GLY A 72 4.73 13.43 0.44
C GLY A 72 3.54 13.94 -0.33
N GLY A 73 2.65 14.66 0.35
CA GLY A 73 1.43 15.11 -0.30
C GLY A 73 0.57 16.02 0.57
N VAL A 74 -0.62 16.24 0.09
CA VAL A 74 -1.64 17.05 0.75
C VAL A 74 -3.00 16.37 0.66
N LEU A 75 -3.75 16.42 1.75
CA LEU A 75 -5.16 16.05 1.81
C LEU A 75 -5.97 17.34 1.98
N ASP A 76 -6.85 17.61 1.02
CA ASP A 76 -7.81 18.70 1.11
C ASP A 76 -8.96 18.27 2.04
N GLN A 77 -9.29 19.06 3.04
CA GLN A 77 -10.39 18.78 3.96
C GLN A 77 -11.74 19.37 3.49
N GLY A 78 -11.80 19.88 2.27
CA GLY A 78 -13.01 20.47 1.70
C GLY A 78 -13.37 21.85 2.25
N LYS A 79 -14.62 22.27 2.08
CA LYS A 79 -15.07 23.63 2.39
C LYS A 79 -14.81 24.01 3.87
N GLY A 80 -13.93 24.97 4.07
CA GLY A 80 -13.60 25.51 5.39
C GLY A 80 -12.58 24.72 6.19
N GLY A 81 -12.15 23.55 5.72
CA GLY A 81 -11.07 22.76 6.32
C GLY A 81 -9.68 23.28 5.90
N LYS A 82 -8.69 23.05 6.77
CA LYS A 82 -7.29 23.33 6.43
C LYS A 82 -6.68 22.09 5.78
N ALA A 83 -5.83 22.30 4.78
CA ALA A 83 -5.09 21.21 4.17
C ALA A 83 -4.23 20.46 5.22
N VAL A 84 -4.19 19.13 5.12
CA VAL A 84 -3.32 18.27 5.91
C VAL A 84 -2.10 17.94 5.07
N VAL A 85 -0.91 18.18 5.60
CA VAL A 85 0.34 17.73 4.95
C VAL A 85 0.58 16.28 5.32
N LEU A 86 0.86 15.47 4.30
CA LEU A 86 1.12 14.04 4.38
C LEU A 86 2.61 13.80 4.13
N LEU A 87 3.27 13.09 5.03
CA LEU A 87 4.66 12.66 4.88
C LEU A 87 4.75 11.18 5.27
N GLY A 88 5.54 10.40 4.54
CA GLY A 88 5.68 8.98 4.84
C GLY A 88 6.93 8.35 4.25
N VAL A 89 7.33 7.27 4.89
CA VAL A 89 8.35 6.33 4.41
C VAL A 89 7.73 4.95 4.47
N ASP A 90 7.72 4.25 3.35
CA ASP A 90 7.27 2.86 3.26
C ASP A 90 8.47 1.95 3.01
N ALA A 91 8.40 0.74 3.52
CA ALA A 91 9.32 -0.34 3.24
C ALA A 91 8.54 -1.60 2.85
N ARG A 92 9.01 -2.29 1.84
CA ARG A 92 8.46 -3.56 1.39
C ARG A 92 9.55 -4.62 1.42
N TYR A 93 9.25 -5.77 1.99
CA TYR A 93 10.14 -6.93 2.03
C TYR A 93 9.45 -8.17 1.47
N ARG A 94 9.97 -8.72 0.38
CA ARG A 94 9.43 -9.94 -0.22
C ARG A 94 9.75 -11.15 0.64
N VAL A 95 8.70 -11.81 1.15
CA VAL A 95 8.79 -12.95 2.07
C VAL A 95 8.34 -14.26 1.45
N ILE A 96 7.47 -14.20 0.45
CA ILE A 96 6.91 -15.37 -0.23
C ILE A 96 7.21 -15.23 -1.73
N ASP A 97 7.88 -16.22 -2.28
CA ASP A 97 8.06 -16.37 -3.71
C ASP A 97 7.05 -17.42 -4.22
N GLN A 98 6.40 -17.16 -5.34
CA GLN A 98 5.43 -18.06 -5.96
C GLN A 98 6.04 -19.44 -6.23
N THR A 99 5.28 -20.50 -5.92
CA THR A 99 5.60 -21.89 -6.22
C THR A 99 4.40 -22.58 -6.87
N ASP A 100 4.58 -23.82 -7.35
CA ASP A 100 3.46 -24.60 -7.89
C ASP A 100 2.41 -24.92 -6.82
N ASP A 101 2.82 -25.10 -5.56
CA ASP A 101 1.93 -25.39 -4.44
C ASP A 101 1.24 -24.13 -3.88
N PHE A 102 1.88 -22.96 -4.04
CA PHE A 102 1.36 -21.67 -3.59
C PHE A 102 1.50 -20.63 -4.69
N PRO A 103 0.44 -20.35 -5.46
CA PRO A 103 0.50 -19.59 -6.70
C PRO A 103 0.49 -18.07 -6.49
N LEU A 104 0.90 -17.56 -5.34
CA LEU A 104 0.99 -16.13 -5.02
C LEU A 104 2.39 -15.76 -4.53
N ASP A 105 2.83 -14.57 -4.89
CA ASP A 105 3.93 -13.89 -4.21
C ASP A 105 3.41 -13.08 -3.02
N GLY A 106 4.26 -12.90 -2.02
CA GLY A 106 3.92 -12.12 -0.83
C GLY A 106 5.04 -11.22 -0.36
N ALA A 107 4.64 -10.03 0.10
CA ALA A 107 5.56 -9.07 0.69
C ALA A 107 5.01 -8.48 1.98
N LEU A 108 5.86 -8.40 2.99
CA LEU A 108 5.60 -7.61 4.17
C LEU A 108 5.70 -6.13 3.80
N ILE A 109 4.68 -5.37 4.15
CA ILE A 109 4.62 -3.92 3.99
C ILE A 109 4.70 -3.29 5.37
N THR A 110 5.56 -2.29 5.53
CA THR A 110 5.62 -1.49 6.76
C THR A 110 6.03 -0.07 6.43
N GLY A 111 5.91 0.82 7.40
CA GLY A 111 6.27 2.21 7.19
C GLY A 111 6.11 3.08 8.43
N VAL A 112 6.39 4.33 8.26
CA VAL A 112 6.09 5.38 9.23
C VAL A 112 5.68 6.63 8.48
N GLY A 113 4.65 7.29 8.97
CA GLY A 113 4.20 8.54 8.36
C GLY A 113 3.55 9.49 9.34
N ALA A 114 3.38 10.72 8.89
CA ALA A 114 2.80 11.80 9.66
C ALA A 114 1.73 12.54 8.86
N GLN A 115 0.64 12.83 9.52
CA GLN A 115 -0.37 13.79 9.09
C GLN A 115 -0.20 15.06 9.93
N LEU A 116 0.18 16.14 9.29
CA LEU A 116 0.39 17.44 9.94
C LEU A 116 -0.82 18.34 9.68
N VAL A 117 -1.54 18.68 10.72
CA VAL A 117 -2.74 19.53 10.66
C VAL A 117 -2.59 20.70 11.62
N SER A 118 -3.24 21.83 11.33
CA SER A 118 -3.24 22.97 12.26
C SER A 118 -3.87 22.58 13.60
N GLY A 119 -3.05 22.57 14.65
CA GLY A 119 -3.47 22.22 15.99
C GLY A 119 -3.11 20.81 16.45
N GLY A 120 -2.38 20.04 15.64
CA GLY A 120 -1.91 18.72 16.06
C GLY A 120 -1.20 17.96 14.94
N SER A 121 -0.68 16.79 15.30
CA SER A 121 -0.10 15.86 14.33
C SER A 121 -0.48 14.43 14.71
N ARG A 122 -0.52 13.55 13.71
CA ARG A 122 -0.70 12.11 13.90
C ARG A 122 0.49 11.37 13.29
N LEU A 123 1.00 10.41 14.02
CA LEU A 123 2.01 9.46 13.56
C LEU A 123 1.29 8.15 13.24
N LEU A 124 1.56 7.56 12.09
CA LEU A 124 0.98 6.32 11.60
C LEU A 124 2.11 5.31 11.35
N ILE A 125 1.92 4.07 11.80
CA ILE A 125 2.91 2.99 11.65
C ILE A 125 2.22 1.78 11.00
N PRO A 126 2.12 1.72 9.66
CA PRO A 126 1.49 0.58 8.97
C PRO A 126 2.31 -0.70 9.09
N ILE A 127 1.61 -1.83 9.21
CA ILE A 127 2.17 -3.18 9.10
C ILE A 127 1.15 -4.02 8.34
N GLY A 128 1.52 -4.53 7.16
CA GLY A 128 0.64 -5.29 6.27
C GLY A 128 1.34 -6.44 5.58
N LEU A 129 0.55 -7.28 4.93
CA LEU A 129 1.02 -8.37 4.08
C LEU A 129 0.33 -8.27 2.72
N SER A 130 1.06 -7.85 1.70
CA SER A 130 0.55 -7.85 0.33
C SER A 130 0.71 -9.23 -0.30
N LEU A 131 -0.38 -9.75 -0.85
CA LEU A 131 -0.41 -11.02 -1.59
C LEU A 131 -0.94 -10.77 -2.99
N GLY A 132 -0.24 -11.23 -4.02
CA GLY A 132 -0.66 -11.00 -5.40
C GLY A 132 0.05 -11.90 -6.38
N ARG A 133 -0.40 -11.84 -7.64
CA ARG A 133 0.16 -12.65 -8.72
C ARG A 133 0.36 -11.80 -9.97
N ARG A 134 1.51 -11.93 -10.60
CA ARG A 134 1.73 -11.32 -11.92
C ARG A 134 1.10 -12.17 -13.01
N VAL A 135 0.20 -11.55 -13.76
CA VAL A 135 -0.42 -12.13 -14.96
C VAL A 135 0.17 -11.41 -16.17
N THR A 136 0.85 -12.16 -17.03
CA THR A 136 1.42 -11.67 -18.29
C THR A 136 0.56 -12.08 -19.45
N PHE A 137 0.28 -11.17 -20.38
CA PHE A 137 -0.49 -11.46 -21.59
C PHE A 137 0.47 -11.93 -22.70
N GLN A 138 0.16 -13.09 -23.32
CA GLN A 138 0.98 -13.67 -24.38
C GLN A 138 1.12 -12.68 -25.55
N GLY A 139 2.36 -12.53 -26.03
CA GLY A 139 2.68 -11.59 -27.13
C GLY A 139 2.67 -10.10 -26.74
N SER A 140 2.42 -9.75 -25.47
CA SER A 140 2.37 -8.37 -24.98
C SER A 140 3.50 -8.08 -24.00
N LYS A 141 3.87 -6.80 -23.91
CA LYS A 141 4.72 -6.27 -22.84
C LYS A 141 3.91 -5.83 -21.61
N VAL A 142 2.59 -5.94 -21.69
CA VAL A 142 1.66 -5.57 -20.63
C VAL A 142 1.55 -6.71 -19.63
N SER A 143 1.55 -6.39 -18.36
CA SER A 143 1.21 -7.34 -17.29
C SER A 143 0.32 -6.68 -16.25
N LEU A 144 -0.52 -7.49 -15.62
CA LEU A 144 -1.41 -7.11 -14.54
C LEU A 144 -0.98 -7.81 -13.25
N VAL A 145 -1.00 -7.09 -12.14
CA VAL A 145 -0.71 -7.64 -10.81
C VAL A 145 -1.90 -7.35 -9.90
N PRO A 146 -2.95 -8.18 -9.92
CA PRO A 146 -3.97 -8.12 -8.89
C PRO A 146 -3.37 -8.52 -7.54
N TYR A 147 -3.80 -7.82 -6.47
CA TYR A 147 -3.32 -8.09 -5.12
C TYR A 147 -4.35 -7.76 -4.05
N ALA A 148 -4.14 -8.35 -2.88
CA ALA A 148 -4.83 -8.01 -1.64
C ALA A 148 -3.79 -7.72 -0.55
N GLU A 149 -4.05 -6.70 0.24
CA GLU A 149 -3.15 -6.23 1.30
C GLU A 149 -3.93 -5.98 2.60
N PRO A 150 -4.11 -7.00 3.45
CA PRO A 150 -4.53 -6.79 4.84
C PRO A 150 -3.43 -6.05 5.60
N VAL A 151 -3.81 -5.07 6.42
CA VAL A 151 -2.86 -4.24 7.12
C VAL A 151 -3.45 -3.57 8.36
N ILE A 152 -2.65 -3.35 9.40
CA ILE A 152 -2.95 -2.62 10.62
C ILE A 152 -2.08 -1.37 10.72
N VAL A 153 -2.67 -0.26 11.22
CA VAL A 153 -1.96 1.00 11.45
C VAL A 153 -2.23 1.53 12.85
N PRO A 154 -1.36 1.28 13.80
CA PRO A 154 -1.30 2.07 15.02
C PRO A 154 -1.16 3.56 14.69
N ILE A 155 -2.00 4.38 15.31
CA ILE A 155 -1.97 5.85 15.22
C ILE A 155 -1.66 6.41 16.58
N PHE A 156 -0.73 7.37 16.61
CA PHE A 156 -0.34 8.09 17.81
C PHE A 156 -0.46 9.59 17.56
N GLY A 157 -0.99 10.35 18.51
CA GLY A 157 -1.03 11.81 18.43
C GLY A 157 -2.26 12.44 19.08
N SER A 158 -2.20 13.75 19.34
CA SER A 158 -3.30 14.55 19.90
C SER A 158 -3.94 13.97 21.17
N GLY A 159 -3.13 13.28 22.01
CA GLY A 159 -3.59 12.73 23.29
C GLY A 159 -4.41 11.45 23.21
N LYS A 160 -4.57 10.85 22.04
CA LYS A 160 -5.25 9.56 21.83
C LYS A 160 -4.38 8.64 20.97
N SER A 161 -4.39 7.36 21.33
CA SER A 161 -3.87 6.29 20.47
C SER A 161 -5.06 5.55 19.88
N ASP A 162 -4.96 5.15 18.63
CA ASP A 162 -5.97 4.38 17.92
C ASP A 162 -5.28 3.33 17.04
N VAL A 163 -6.01 2.32 16.63
CA VAL A 163 -5.55 1.31 15.70
C VAL A 163 -6.57 1.21 14.58
N LEU A 164 -6.14 1.60 13.40
CA LEU A 164 -6.98 1.42 12.22
C LEU A 164 -6.64 0.10 11.55
N VAL A 165 -7.60 -0.48 10.83
CA VAL A 165 -7.44 -1.80 10.18
C VAL A 165 -8.18 -1.83 8.83
N ALA A 166 -7.51 -2.15 7.66
CA ALA A 166 -8.14 -2.28 6.35
C ALA A 166 -7.68 -3.51 5.56
N LEU A 167 -8.47 -3.81 4.56
CA LEU A 167 -8.11 -4.65 3.44
C LEU A 167 -7.97 -3.77 2.20
N GLY A 168 -6.76 -3.63 1.71
CA GLY A 168 -6.49 -3.11 0.40
C GLY A 168 -6.72 -4.17 -0.66
N LEU A 169 -7.45 -3.81 -1.71
CA LEU A 169 -7.55 -4.58 -2.94
C LEU A 169 -7.04 -3.69 -4.07
N GLY A 170 -6.22 -4.24 -4.93
CA GLY A 170 -5.64 -3.43 -5.99
C GLY A 170 -5.23 -4.21 -7.21
N ALA A 171 -4.86 -3.46 -8.24
CA ALA A 171 -4.31 -4.00 -9.47
C ALA A 171 -3.31 -3.01 -10.06
N ASP A 172 -2.06 -3.46 -10.25
CA ASP A 172 -1.03 -2.69 -10.92
C ASP A 172 -0.93 -3.14 -12.37
N LEU A 173 -1.25 -2.22 -13.29
CA LEU A 173 -1.17 -2.43 -14.73
C LEU A 173 0.17 -1.91 -15.26
N ARG A 174 1.08 -2.80 -15.58
CA ARG A 174 2.37 -2.49 -16.22
C ARG A 174 2.20 -2.43 -17.72
N ILE A 175 2.24 -1.24 -18.28
CA ILE A 175 2.12 -1.02 -19.72
C ILE A 175 3.42 -1.41 -20.44
N ASN A 176 4.55 -1.17 -19.78
CA ASN A 176 5.89 -1.57 -20.25
C ASN A 176 6.87 -1.58 -19.06
N ARG A 177 8.16 -1.74 -19.30
CA ARG A 177 9.20 -1.77 -18.25
C ARG A 177 9.36 -0.46 -17.47
N ARG A 178 8.75 0.65 -17.92
CA ARG A 178 8.90 1.98 -17.31
C ARG A 178 7.61 2.54 -16.74
N PHE A 179 6.46 2.22 -17.35
CA PHE A 179 5.18 2.82 -16.98
C PHE A 179 4.26 1.83 -16.28
N GLU A 180 3.72 2.25 -15.16
CA GLU A 180 2.72 1.50 -14.41
C GLU A 180 1.57 2.42 -13.98
N ILE A 181 0.35 1.89 -14.07
CA ILE A 181 -0.86 2.49 -13.51
C ILE A 181 -1.27 1.62 -12.32
N ARG A 182 -1.60 2.24 -11.20
CA ARG A 182 -2.00 1.59 -9.95
C ARG A 182 -3.44 1.94 -9.63
N LEU A 183 -4.23 0.92 -9.39
CA LEU A 183 -5.60 1.06 -8.92
C LEU A 183 -5.70 0.40 -7.55
N GLY A 184 -6.33 1.09 -6.61
CA GLY A 184 -6.53 0.58 -5.26
C GLY A 184 -7.91 0.92 -4.73
N ILE A 185 -8.45 0.02 -3.92
CA ILE A 185 -9.68 0.21 -3.16
C ILE A 185 -9.38 -0.26 -1.74
N GLY A 186 -9.74 0.55 -0.77
CA GLY A 186 -9.70 0.20 0.64
C GLY A 186 -11.07 -0.20 1.16
N VAL A 187 -11.07 -1.18 2.05
CA VAL A 187 -12.27 -1.64 2.79
C VAL A 187 -11.91 -1.68 4.27
N GLY A 188 -12.78 -1.18 5.13
CA GLY A 188 -12.54 -1.06 6.57
C GLY A 188 -12.44 0.40 7.00
N ASP A 189 -11.49 0.72 7.88
CA ASP A 189 -11.31 2.09 8.39
C ASP A 189 -10.63 3.02 7.36
N ILE A 190 -9.80 2.48 6.45
CA ILE A 190 -9.34 3.18 5.25
C ILE A 190 -10.12 2.63 4.06
N LYS A 191 -11.16 3.32 3.72
CA LYS A 191 -12.06 2.99 2.62
C LYS A 191 -11.86 3.94 1.46
N ASN A 192 -12.58 3.66 0.35
CA ASN A 192 -12.56 4.39 -0.90
C ASN A 192 -11.42 3.98 -1.84
N PHE A 193 -11.13 4.77 -2.84
CA PHE A 193 -10.27 4.36 -3.95
C PHE A 193 -9.02 5.24 -4.10
N SER A 194 -8.05 4.70 -4.83
CA SER A 194 -6.87 5.42 -5.28
C SER A 194 -6.54 5.09 -6.73
N LEU A 195 -5.98 6.07 -7.41
CA LEU A 195 -5.40 5.97 -8.74
C LEU A 195 -3.99 6.53 -8.69
N GLY A 196 -3.03 5.76 -9.15
CA GLY A 196 -1.64 6.17 -9.23
C GLY A 196 -1.02 5.88 -10.58
N PHE A 197 0.09 6.54 -10.82
CA PHE A 197 0.98 6.20 -11.93
C PHE A 197 2.43 6.32 -11.49
N SER A 198 3.31 5.53 -12.09
CA SER A 198 4.74 5.63 -11.86
C SER A 198 5.55 5.44 -13.13
N ILE A 199 6.76 6.01 -13.07
CA ILE A 199 7.82 5.85 -14.07
C ILE A 199 9.00 5.22 -13.37
N ALA A 200 9.37 4.01 -13.82
CA ALA A 200 10.46 3.21 -13.28
C ALA A 200 11.76 3.35 -14.10
N ARG A 201 12.90 3.17 -13.42
CA ARG A 201 14.21 3.16 -14.05
C ARG A 201 15.18 2.19 -13.36
#